data_a64a61624250c08e785b369d466b844a
#
_entry.id   a64a61624250c08e785b369d466b844a
#
_cell.length_a   1.000
_cell.length_b   1.000
_cell.length_c   1.000
_cell.angle_alpha   90.00
_cell.angle_beta   90.00
_cell.angle_gamma   90.00
#
_symmetry.space_group_name_H-M   'P 1'
#
loop_
_entity.id
_entity.type
_entity.pdbx_description
1 polymer ?
#
loop_
_entity_poly.entity_id
_entity_poly.type
_entity_poly.pdbx_seq_one_letter_code
_entity_poly.pdbx_strand_id
1 'polypeptide(L)'
;RLDTKSMEHASFPFDPEGYKLVLLDTVVKHELASSAYNKRRESCEHAARTIAKRHPEVEFLRDASMEMLQEVKDEISAEDYMRAEYVIEETQRVRDVSDALQRGDYETVGQKMYETHHGMSKLYEVSCEELDFLNDVAREHGVTGSRVMGGGFGGCTINLVKDELYDSFISDAKSQFKAKYGHE
;
A
#
# COMPACT_ATOMS: atom_id res chain seq x y z
N ARG A 1 -5.10 -8.48 11.58
CA ARG A 1 -4.77 -7.08 11.83
C ARG A 1 -3.99 -6.96 13.14
N LEU A 2 -2.87 -6.27 13.14
CA LEU A 2 -2.08 -5.96 14.32
C LEU A 2 -2.20 -4.46 14.61
N ASP A 3 -2.51 -4.10 15.85
CA ASP A 3 -2.37 -2.73 16.33
C ASP A 3 -0.96 -2.57 16.92
N THR A 4 -0.11 -1.79 16.24
CA THR A 4 1.29 -1.62 16.63
C THR A 4 1.50 -0.70 17.84
N LYS A 5 0.45 -0.02 18.34
CA LYS A 5 0.49 0.81 19.54
C LYS A 5 0.16 -0.02 20.78
N SER A 6 -0.94 -0.80 20.76
CA SER A 6 -1.38 -1.64 21.88
C SER A 6 -0.82 -3.06 21.83
N MET A 7 -0.27 -3.49 20.68
CA MET A 7 0.14 -4.88 20.37
C MET A 7 -1.03 -5.86 20.37
N GLU A 8 -2.25 -5.37 20.36
CA GLU A 8 -3.44 -6.20 20.18
C GLU A 8 -3.56 -6.68 18.73
N HIS A 9 -4.04 -7.90 18.57
CA HIS A 9 -4.27 -8.44 17.25
C HIS A 9 -5.67 -9.02 17.10
N ALA A 10 -6.17 -8.99 15.87
CA ALA A 10 -7.39 -9.66 15.46
C ALA A 10 -7.11 -10.51 14.22
N SER A 11 -7.57 -11.77 14.25
CA SER A 11 -7.51 -12.68 13.11
C SER A 11 -8.81 -12.59 12.31
N PHE A 12 -8.68 -12.70 10.99
CA PHE A 12 -9.79 -12.71 10.06
C PHE A 12 -9.72 -13.99 9.23
N PRO A 13 -10.85 -14.57 8.84
CA PRO A 13 -10.85 -15.70 7.94
C PRO A 13 -10.22 -15.29 6.61
N PHE A 14 -9.33 -16.11 6.11
CA PHE A 14 -8.79 -15.95 4.76
C PHE A 14 -8.78 -17.32 4.10
N ASP A 15 -9.87 -17.63 3.44
CA ASP A 15 -10.07 -18.84 2.65
C ASP A 15 -10.61 -18.44 1.26
N PRO A 16 -9.73 -17.90 0.41
CA PRO A 16 -10.12 -17.36 -0.88
C PRO A 16 -10.33 -18.48 -1.88
N GLU A 17 -11.41 -19.25 -1.73
CA GLU A 17 -11.80 -20.24 -2.71
C GLU A 17 -11.89 -19.61 -4.11
N GLY A 18 -11.22 -20.23 -5.08
CA GLY A 18 -11.12 -19.71 -6.44
C GLY A 18 -10.06 -18.60 -6.65
N TYR A 19 -9.22 -18.33 -5.65
CA TYR A 19 -8.13 -17.36 -5.76
C TYR A 19 -6.79 -17.91 -5.28
N LYS A 20 -5.72 -17.34 -5.80
CA LYS A 20 -4.33 -17.54 -5.34
C LYS A 20 -3.71 -16.21 -4.91
N LEU A 21 -2.89 -16.26 -3.85
CA LEU A 21 -1.94 -15.19 -3.56
C LEU A 21 -0.64 -15.44 -4.31
N VAL A 22 -0.26 -14.50 -5.13
CA VAL A 22 0.93 -14.59 -5.98
C VAL A 22 1.89 -13.46 -5.65
N LEU A 23 3.16 -13.81 -5.43
CA LEU A 23 4.24 -12.85 -5.28
C LEU A 23 5.04 -12.77 -6.57
N LEU A 24 5.21 -11.56 -7.10
CA LEU A 24 6.11 -11.28 -8.21
C LEU A 24 7.27 -10.44 -7.69
N ASP A 25 8.47 -11.00 -7.71
CA ASP A 25 9.69 -10.34 -7.24
C ASP A 25 10.34 -9.56 -8.40
N THR A 26 10.56 -8.28 -8.18
CA THR A 26 11.26 -7.41 -9.14
C THR A 26 12.77 -7.65 -9.17
N VAL A 27 13.32 -8.38 -8.20
CA VAL A 27 14.76 -8.56 -7.95
C VAL A 27 15.50 -7.23 -7.69
N VAL A 28 14.76 -6.12 -7.59
CA VAL A 28 15.33 -4.81 -7.27
C VAL A 28 15.68 -4.74 -5.78
N LYS A 29 16.97 -4.47 -5.49
CA LYS A 29 17.48 -4.25 -4.14
C LYS A 29 17.80 -2.77 -3.95
N HIS A 30 17.24 -2.16 -2.91
CA HIS A 30 17.48 -0.74 -2.63
C HIS A 30 18.57 -0.52 -1.59
N GLU A 31 19.66 0.11 -2.00
CA GLU A 31 20.74 0.55 -1.08
C GLU A 31 20.37 1.83 -0.30
N LEU A 32 19.42 2.63 -0.80
CA LEU A 32 19.04 3.94 -0.21
C LEU A 32 17.72 3.94 0.58
N ALA A 33 17.11 2.79 0.80
CA ALA A 33 15.80 2.68 1.48
C ALA A 33 15.79 3.32 2.88
N SER A 34 16.88 3.24 3.64
CA SER A 34 16.93 3.76 5.01
C SER A 34 16.82 5.29 5.08
N SER A 35 17.49 6.03 4.21
CA SER A 35 17.44 7.49 4.20
C SER A 35 16.10 8.02 3.67
N ALA A 36 15.57 7.38 2.64
CA ALA A 36 14.26 7.72 2.09
C ALA A 36 13.14 7.41 3.10
N TYR A 37 13.21 6.27 3.77
CA TYR A 37 12.26 5.91 4.83
C TYR A 37 12.25 6.92 5.98
N ASN A 38 13.44 7.37 6.44
CA ASN A 38 13.53 8.37 7.50
C ASN A 38 12.85 9.69 7.11
N LYS A 39 13.00 10.14 5.86
CA LYS A 39 12.29 11.33 5.36
C LYS A 39 10.77 11.18 5.41
N ARG A 40 10.22 9.98 5.06
CA ARG A 40 8.77 9.71 5.16
C ARG A 40 8.31 9.79 6.60
N ARG A 41 9.08 9.20 7.51
CA ARG A 41 8.81 9.25 8.94
C ARG A 41 8.82 10.70 9.47
N GLU A 42 9.84 11.48 9.12
CA GLU A 42 9.96 12.90 9.51
C GLU A 42 8.76 13.73 9.05
N SER A 43 8.31 13.55 7.78
CA SER A 43 7.11 14.18 7.25
C SER A 43 5.86 13.82 8.06
N CYS A 44 5.66 12.53 8.36
CA CYS A 44 4.52 12.06 9.14
C CYS A 44 4.53 12.62 10.57
N GLU A 45 5.70 12.64 11.23
CA GLU A 45 5.87 13.19 12.56
C GLU A 45 5.65 14.71 12.58
N HIS A 46 6.09 15.43 11.54
CA HIS A 46 5.87 16.87 11.41
C HIS A 46 4.38 17.19 11.26
N ALA A 47 3.67 16.48 10.37
CA ALA A 47 2.24 16.65 10.19
C ALA A 47 1.47 16.33 11.49
N ALA A 48 1.76 15.22 12.16
CA ALA A 48 1.12 14.84 13.41
C ALA A 48 1.32 15.92 14.51
N ARG A 49 2.57 16.41 14.68
CA ARG A 49 2.86 17.50 15.65
C ARG A 49 2.13 18.79 15.30
N THR A 50 1.93 19.09 14.03
CA THR A 50 1.21 20.31 13.62
C THR A 50 -0.28 20.18 13.88
N ILE A 51 -0.88 19.02 13.61
CA ILE A 51 -2.27 18.70 13.95
C ILE A 51 -2.48 18.78 15.47
N ALA A 52 -1.56 18.20 16.25
CA ALA A 52 -1.64 18.16 17.72
C ALA A 52 -1.71 19.55 18.39
N LYS A 53 -1.29 20.63 17.71
CA LYS A 53 -1.44 22.00 18.25
C LYS A 53 -2.91 22.42 18.40
N ARG A 54 -3.82 21.85 17.58
CA ARG A 54 -5.26 22.10 17.62
C ARG A 54 -6.03 20.93 18.21
N HIS A 55 -5.51 19.71 18.03
CA HIS A 55 -6.11 18.45 18.43
C HIS A 55 -5.14 17.68 19.36
N PRO A 56 -5.08 18.04 20.66
CA PRO A 56 -4.08 17.46 21.59
C PRO A 56 -4.20 15.96 21.79
N GLU A 57 -5.31 15.35 21.40
CA GLU A 57 -5.54 13.89 21.41
C GLU A 57 -4.75 13.15 20.33
N VAL A 58 -4.26 13.84 19.30
CA VAL A 58 -3.49 13.26 18.19
C VAL A 58 -2.03 13.10 18.62
N GLU A 59 -1.63 11.87 18.88
CA GLU A 59 -0.24 11.50 19.15
C GLU A 59 0.48 11.08 17.85
N PHE A 60 -0.22 10.32 17.00
CA PHE A 60 0.26 9.82 15.71
C PHE A 60 -0.79 10.06 14.63
N LEU A 61 -0.40 10.02 13.35
CA LEU A 61 -1.34 10.19 12.22
C LEU A 61 -2.49 9.16 12.21
N ARG A 62 -2.32 8.02 12.85
CA ARG A 62 -3.41 7.04 13.03
C ARG A 62 -4.57 7.57 13.90
N ASP A 63 -4.29 8.59 14.71
CA ASP A 63 -5.27 9.23 15.61
C ASP A 63 -5.94 10.43 14.91
N ALA A 64 -5.42 10.86 13.74
CA ALA A 64 -5.91 12.00 12.99
C ALA A 64 -6.98 11.61 11.96
N SER A 65 -7.81 12.58 11.58
CA SER A 65 -8.73 12.48 10.46
C SER A 65 -8.28 13.37 9.28
N MET A 66 -8.90 13.17 8.12
CA MET A 66 -8.64 14.01 6.94
C MET A 66 -9.08 15.45 7.16
N GLU A 67 -10.13 15.69 7.94
CA GLU A 67 -10.59 17.03 8.31
C GLU A 67 -9.52 17.76 9.14
N MET A 68 -8.94 17.07 10.16
CA MET A 68 -7.85 17.63 10.98
C MET A 68 -6.60 17.94 10.15
N LEU A 69 -6.26 17.09 9.17
CA LEU A 69 -5.16 17.33 8.23
C LEU A 69 -5.45 18.55 7.35
N GLN A 70 -6.67 18.69 6.86
CA GLN A 70 -7.08 19.82 6.03
C GLN A 70 -6.98 21.16 6.78
N GLU A 71 -7.26 21.20 8.09
CA GLU A 71 -7.15 22.40 8.92
C GLU A 71 -5.73 22.98 9.01
N VAL A 72 -4.72 22.13 8.83
CA VAL A 72 -3.29 22.50 8.91
C VAL A 72 -2.59 22.55 7.56
N LYS A 73 -3.34 22.43 6.46
CA LYS A 73 -2.80 22.33 5.10
C LYS A 73 -1.82 23.46 4.75
N ASP A 74 -2.11 24.69 5.19
CA ASP A 74 -1.29 25.87 4.89
C ASP A 74 -0.10 26.03 5.88
N GLU A 75 0.02 25.15 6.88
CA GLU A 75 1.07 25.18 7.91
C GLU A 75 2.15 24.12 7.69
N ILE A 76 1.94 23.21 6.77
CA ILE A 76 2.89 22.13 6.41
C ILE A 76 3.21 22.18 4.93
N SER A 77 4.32 21.56 4.53
CA SER A 77 4.66 21.45 3.12
C SER A 77 3.65 20.57 2.34
N ALA A 78 3.53 20.82 1.03
CA ALA A 78 2.70 19.98 0.18
C ALA A 78 3.15 18.49 0.23
N GLU A 79 4.45 18.27 0.38
CA GLU A 79 5.03 16.93 0.52
C GLU A 79 4.59 16.27 1.83
N ASP A 80 4.65 16.98 2.96
CA ASP A 80 4.21 16.46 4.25
C ASP A 80 2.70 16.19 4.26
N TYR A 81 1.93 17.08 3.64
CA TYR A 81 0.48 16.91 3.49
C TYR A 81 0.17 15.60 2.72
N MET A 82 0.78 15.43 1.55
CA MET A 82 0.58 14.28 0.67
C MET A 82 0.94 12.95 1.37
N ARG A 83 2.04 12.93 2.13
CA ARG A 83 2.47 11.76 2.89
C ARG A 83 1.55 11.46 4.08
N ALA A 84 1.09 12.50 4.78
CA ALA A 84 0.15 12.35 5.88
C ALA A 84 -1.23 11.87 5.40
N GLU A 85 -1.72 12.40 4.29
CA GLU A 85 -2.94 11.96 3.60
C GLU A 85 -2.91 10.45 3.35
N TYR A 86 -1.84 9.96 2.73
CA TYR A 86 -1.68 8.52 2.50
C TYR A 86 -1.80 7.70 3.79
N VAL A 87 -1.11 8.10 4.86
CA VAL A 87 -1.08 7.34 6.13
C VAL A 87 -2.46 7.32 6.80
N ILE A 88 -3.17 8.45 6.79
CA ILE A 88 -4.53 8.53 7.35
C ILE A 88 -5.49 7.64 6.56
N GLU A 89 -5.47 7.74 5.24
CA GLU A 89 -6.30 6.90 4.36
C GLU A 89 -5.96 5.41 4.49
N GLU A 90 -4.65 5.06 4.55
CA GLU A 90 -4.23 3.67 4.69
C GLU A 90 -4.70 3.06 6.02
N THR A 91 -4.74 3.86 7.08
CA THR A 91 -5.32 3.44 8.36
C THR A 91 -6.80 3.05 8.22
N GLN A 92 -7.57 3.78 7.41
CA GLN A 92 -8.95 3.43 7.11
C GLN A 92 -9.04 2.21 6.19
N ARG A 93 -8.20 2.12 5.15
CA ARG A 93 -8.16 0.96 4.24
C ARG A 93 -7.92 -0.36 4.98
N VAL A 94 -7.06 -0.37 6.01
CA VAL A 94 -6.86 -1.57 6.85
C VAL A 94 -8.15 -2.02 7.53
N ARG A 95 -9.01 -1.09 7.97
CA ARG A 95 -10.32 -1.40 8.56
C ARG A 95 -11.27 -1.95 7.50
N ASP A 96 -11.36 -1.27 6.36
CA ASP A 96 -12.22 -1.68 5.24
C ASP A 96 -11.89 -3.10 4.75
N VAL A 97 -10.58 -3.41 4.62
CA VAL A 97 -10.12 -4.76 4.26
C VAL A 97 -10.46 -5.78 5.34
N SER A 98 -10.33 -5.43 6.62
CA SER A 98 -10.71 -6.31 7.72
C SER A 98 -12.19 -6.69 7.64
N ASP A 99 -13.05 -5.70 7.39
CA ASP A 99 -14.50 -5.90 7.26
C ASP A 99 -14.87 -6.69 5.98
N ALA A 100 -14.16 -6.42 4.88
CA ALA A 100 -14.35 -7.17 3.64
C ALA A 100 -13.96 -8.65 3.80
N LEU A 101 -12.84 -8.95 4.47
CA LEU A 101 -12.41 -10.31 4.76
C LEU A 101 -13.42 -11.07 5.62
N GLN A 102 -14.05 -10.41 6.62
CA GLN A 102 -15.10 -11.04 7.43
C GLN A 102 -16.32 -11.47 6.61
N ARG A 103 -16.60 -10.77 5.50
CA ARG A 103 -17.71 -11.06 4.59
C ARG A 103 -17.32 -11.95 3.41
N GLY A 104 -16.03 -12.33 3.27
CA GLY A 104 -15.52 -13.03 2.10
C GLY A 104 -15.57 -12.18 0.82
N ASP A 105 -15.56 -10.85 0.93
CA ASP A 105 -15.66 -9.90 -0.19
C ASP A 105 -14.24 -9.63 -0.75
N TYR A 106 -13.74 -10.56 -1.54
CA TYR A 106 -12.40 -10.49 -2.13
C TYR A 106 -12.28 -9.45 -3.25
N GLU A 107 -13.39 -9.05 -3.87
CA GLU A 107 -13.37 -7.95 -4.86
C GLU A 107 -13.06 -6.62 -4.16
N THR A 108 -13.70 -6.33 -3.03
CA THR A 108 -13.36 -5.15 -2.20
C THR A 108 -11.93 -5.21 -1.68
N VAL A 109 -11.46 -6.38 -1.23
CA VAL A 109 -10.05 -6.56 -0.81
C VAL A 109 -9.10 -6.18 -1.96
N GLY A 110 -9.36 -6.68 -3.16
CA GLY A 110 -8.55 -6.40 -4.34
C GLY A 110 -8.55 -4.92 -4.74
N GLN A 111 -9.72 -4.28 -4.72
CA GLN A 111 -9.82 -2.84 -4.96
C GLN A 111 -8.96 -2.05 -3.97
N LYS A 112 -9.04 -2.37 -2.68
CA LYS A 112 -8.24 -1.72 -1.64
C LYS A 112 -6.73 -1.97 -1.80
N MET A 113 -6.33 -3.12 -2.33
CA MET A 113 -4.94 -3.38 -2.69
C MET A 113 -4.44 -2.40 -3.75
N TYR A 114 -5.22 -2.14 -4.81
CA TYR A 114 -4.88 -1.16 -5.83
C TYR A 114 -4.86 0.27 -5.30
N GLU A 115 -5.79 0.65 -4.43
CA GLU A 115 -5.80 1.96 -3.76
C GLU A 115 -4.54 2.14 -2.90
N THR A 116 -4.15 1.12 -2.12
CA THR A 116 -2.90 1.11 -1.35
C THR A 116 -1.68 1.28 -2.26
N HIS A 117 -1.60 0.53 -3.38
CA HIS A 117 -0.47 0.65 -4.32
C HIS A 117 -0.38 2.06 -4.90
N HIS A 118 -1.51 2.63 -5.33
CA HIS A 118 -1.56 4.00 -5.83
C HIS A 118 -1.03 4.99 -4.77
N GLY A 119 -1.48 4.87 -3.54
CA GLY A 119 -1.02 5.72 -2.43
C GLY A 119 0.48 5.54 -2.14
N MET A 120 0.97 4.29 -2.14
CA MET A 120 2.40 3.99 -1.98
C MET A 120 3.26 4.57 -3.11
N SER A 121 2.76 4.52 -4.35
CA SER A 121 3.48 5.02 -5.53
C SER A 121 3.43 6.55 -5.65
N LYS A 122 2.25 7.16 -5.50
CA LYS A 122 2.02 8.57 -5.86
C LYS A 122 2.02 9.54 -4.68
N LEU A 123 1.60 9.10 -3.49
CA LEU A 123 1.49 9.95 -2.30
C LEU A 123 2.64 9.74 -1.33
N TYR A 124 2.98 8.50 -1.04
CA TYR A 124 4.05 8.16 -0.11
C TYR A 124 5.40 7.98 -0.79
N GLU A 125 5.40 7.80 -2.12
CA GLU A 125 6.58 7.70 -2.98
C GLU A 125 7.59 6.65 -2.49
N VAL A 126 7.08 5.45 -2.22
CA VAL A 126 7.88 4.28 -1.79
C VAL A 126 7.83 3.13 -2.80
N SER A 127 7.23 3.32 -3.97
CA SER A 127 7.29 2.36 -5.06
C SER A 127 8.57 2.55 -5.90
N CYS A 128 8.73 1.74 -6.91
CA CYS A 128 9.72 1.90 -7.97
C CYS A 128 9.09 1.56 -9.33
N GLU A 129 9.80 1.86 -10.42
CA GLU A 129 9.28 1.65 -11.78
C GLU A 129 8.89 0.20 -12.04
N GLU A 130 9.67 -0.75 -11.53
CA GLU A 130 9.44 -2.19 -11.71
C GLU A 130 8.20 -2.66 -10.94
N LEU A 131 7.97 -2.16 -9.73
CA LEU A 131 6.77 -2.46 -8.93
C LEU A 131 5.52 -1.85 -9.57
N ASP A 132 5.60 -0.59 -10.02
CA ASP A 132 4.49 0.07 -10.71
C ASP A 132 4.16 -0.67 -12.01
N PHE A 133 5.17 -1.08 -12.77
CA PHE A 133 4.99 -1.86 -13.99
C PHE A 133 4.26 -3.19 -13.74
N LEU A 134 4.68 -3.96 -12.73
CA LEU A 134 4.00 -5.23 -12.39
C LEU A 134 2.56 -5.01 -11.91
N ASN A 135 2.29 -3.91 -11.22
CA ASN A 135 0.93 -3.53 -10.83
C ASN A 135 0.07 -3.17 -12.03
N ASP A 136 0.62 -2.44 -13.01
CA ASP A 136 -0.06 -2.10 -14.25
C ASP A 136 -0.38 -3.37 -15.07
N VAL A 137 0.58 -4.28 -15.24
CA VAL A 137 0.36 -5.58 -15.90
C VAL A 137 -0.75 -6.38 -15.19
N ALA A 138 -0.76 -6.40 -13.85
CA ALA A 138 -1.81 -7.08 -13.10
C ALA A 138 -3.19 -6.46 -13.37
N ARG A 139 -3.28 -5.14 -13.41
CA ARG A 139 -4.51 -4.40 -13.68
C ARG A 139 -5.02 -4.65 -15.11
N GLU A 140 -4.15 -4.58 -16.10
CA GLU A 140 -4.49 -4.81 -17.50
C GLU A 140 -4.96 -6.26 -17.75
N HIS A 141 -4.41 -7.21 -16.98
CA HIS A 141 -4.78 -8.62 -17.05
C HIS A 141 -6.07 -8.95 -16.29
N GLY A 142 -6.68 -8.00 -15.60
CA GLY A 142 -7.91 -8.19 -14.83
C GLY A 142 -7.69 -8.93 -13.49
N VAL A 143 -6.48 -8.89 -12.94
CA VAL A 143 -6.17 -9.42 -11.61
C VAL A 143 -7.00 -8.67 -10.57
N THR A 144 -7.61 -9.39 -9.64
CA THR A 144 -8.55 -8.81 -8.65
C THR A 144 -7.91 -7.74 -7.78
N GLY A 145 -6.65 -7.93 -7.37
CA GLY A 145 -5.91 -6.93 -6.59
C GLY A 145 -4.41 -7.10 -6.68
N SER A 146 -3.68 -5.99 -6.67
CA SER A 146 -2.22 -5.97 -6.68
C SER A 146 -1.69 -4.77 -5.90
N ARG A 147 -0.63 -4.96 -5.13
CA ARG A 147 0.09 -3.88 -4.44
C ARG A 147 1.53 -4.26 -4.11
N VAL A 148 2.31 -3.27 -3.78
CA VAL A 148 3.63 -3.47 -3.15
C VAL A 148 3.48 -4.27 -1.87
N MET A 149 4.37 -5.24 -1.64
CA MET A 149 4.49 -5.97 -0.39
C MET A 149 5.63 -5.41 0.47
N GLY A 150 5.31 -5.06 1.72
CA GLY A 150 6.29 -4.51 2.65
C GLY A 150 6.45 -2.99 2.53
N GLY A 151 7.66 -2.50 2.83
CA GLY A 151 7.96 -1.06 2.93
C GLY A 151 8.22 -0.35 1.60
N GLY A 152 8.21 -1.07 0.50
CA GLY A 152 8.48 -0.53 -0.82
C GLY A 152 9.97 -0.43 -1.18
N PHE A 153 10.30 0.44 -2.11
CA PHE A 153 11.63 0.65 -2.70
C PHE A 153 12.20 -0.59 -3.42
N GLY A 154 11.37 -1.51 -3.89
CA GLY A 154 11.68 -2.78 -4.53
C GLY A 154 11.06 -3.97 -3.85
N GLY A 155 11.60 -5.16 -4.09
CA GLY A 155 11.03 -6.42 -3.64
C GLY A 155 9.84 -6.86 -4.48
N CYS A 156 8.74 -7.27 -3.84
CA CYS A 156 7.65 -7.95 -4.53
C CYS A 156 6.37 -7.11 -4.63
N THR A 157 5.57 -7.41 -5.65
CA THR A 157 4.12 -7.20 -5.56
C THR A 157 3.42 -8.42 -4.98
N ILE A 158 2.36 -8.22 -4.21
CA ILE A 158 1.41 -9.26 -3.81
C ILE A 158 0.14 -9.10 -4.62
N ASN A 159 -0.32 -10.20 -5.21
CA ASN A 159 -1.42 -10.20 -6.16
C ASN A 159 -2.49 -11.21 -5.73
N LEU A 160 -3.76 -10.81 -5.74
CA LEU A 160 -4.92 -11.67 -5.52
C LEU A 160 -5.49 -12.06 -6.88
N VAL A 161 -5.21 -13.27 -7.33
CA VAL A 161 -5.44 -13.74 -8.70
C VAL A 161 -6.50 -14.81 -8.71
N LYS A 162 -7.53 -14.67 -9.54
CA LYS A 162 -8.51 -15.76 -9.78
C LYS A 162 -7.81 -16.97 -10.40
N ASP A 163 -8.21 -18.17 -9.98
CA ASP A 163 -7.62 -19.42 -10.46
C ASP A 163 -7.58 -19.52 -11.98
N GLU A 164 -8.64 -19.05 -12.64
CA GLU A 164 -8.77 -19.06 -14.10
C GLU A 164 -7.78 -18.14 -14.82
N LEU A 165 -7.28 -17.10 -14.15
CA LEU A 165 -6.32 -16.14 -14.70
C LEU A 165 -4.86 -16.49 -14.36
N TYR A 166 -4.64 -17.44 -13.43
CA TYR A 166 -3.32 -17.66 -12.85
C TYR A 166 -2.24 -17.94 -13.89
N ASP A 167 -2.43 -18.95 -14.74
CA ASP A 167 -1.39 -19.39 -15.69
C ASP A 167 -1.10 -18.32 -16.75
N SER A 168 -2.14 -17.67 -17.28
CA SER A 168 -1.99 -16.62 -18.28
C SER A 168 -1.33 -15.39 -17.67
N PHE A 169 -1.74 -14.97 -16.47
CA PHE A 169 -1.13 -13.82 -15.79
C PHE A 169 0.36 -14.05 -15.50
N ILE A 170 0.76 -15.22 -14.98
CA ILE A 170 2.16 -15.51 -14.69
C ILE A 170 3.00 -15.51 -15.98
N SER A 171 2.49 -16.14 -17.05
CA SER A 171 3.17 -16.18 -18.35
C SER A 171 3.39 -14.76 -18.90
N ASP A 172 2.35 -13.95 -18.89
CA ASP A 172 2.40 -12.59 -19.42
C ASP A 172 3.26 -11.66 -18.57
N ALA A 173 3.13 -11.72 -17.25
CA ALA A 173 3.95 -10.91 -16.35
C ALA A 173 5.45 -11.18 -16.55
N LYS A 174 5.85 -12.45 -16.59
CA LYS A 174 7.24 -12.84 -16.88
C LYS A 174 7.72 -12.37 -18.25
N SER A 175 6.91 -12.60 -19.28
CA SER A 175 7.26 -12.23 -20.64
C SER A 175 7.44 -10.72 -20.80
N GLN A 176 6.49 -9.93 -20.29
CA GLN A 176 6.53 -8.48 -20.38
C GLN A 176 7.66 -7.88 -19.51
N PHE A 177 7.86 -8.41 -18.30
CA PHE A 177 8.91 -7.97 -17.40
C PHE A 177 10.30 -8.24 -18.01
N LYS A 178 10.50 -9.45 -18.55
CA LYS A 178 11.73 -9.82 -19.24
C LYS A 178 11.99 -8.95 -20.48
N ALA A 179 10.95 -8.66 -21.26
CA ALA A 179 11.07 -7.81 -22.44
C ALA A 179 11.49 -6.37 -22.08
N LYS A 180 11.00 -5.84 -20.93
CA LYS A 180 11.29 -4.48 -20.49
C LYS A 180 12.62 -4.35 -19.72
N TYR A 181 12.91 -5.30 -18.82
CA TYR A 181 14.04 -5.19 -17.89
C TYR A 181 15.18 -6.19 -18.15
N GLY A 182 15.01 -7.15 -19.08
CA GLY A 182 16.06 -8.07 -19.50
C GLY A 182 16.27 -9.29 -18.61
N HIS A 183 15.49 -9.44 -17.54
CA HIS A 183 15.52 -10.59 -16.61
C HIS A 183 14.08 -10.98 -16.18
N GLU A 184 13.97 -12.20 -15.60
CA GLU A 184 12.69 -12.72 -15.10
C GLU A 184 12.65 -12.63 -13.58
#